data_41bb48b425fad39dcade7daa493327d7
#
_entry.id   41bb48b425fad39dcade7daa493327d7
#
_cell.length_a   1.000
_cell.length_b   1.000
_cell.length_c   1.000
_cell.angle_alpha   90.00
_cell.angle_beta   90.00
_cell.angle_gamma   90.00
#
_symmetry.space_group_name_H-M   'P 1'
#
loop_
_entity.id
_entity.type
_entity.pdbx_description
1 polymer ?
#
loop_
_entity_poly.entity_id
_entity_poly.type
_entity_poly.pdbx_seq_one_letter_code
_entity_poly.pdbx_strand_id
1 'polypeptide(L)'
;AYARTLELADPSAHPIVYVGLFATALSPFLAWVSYSAVFYGVSYLYKGRGTFLRTLASVGYGCVPLIIGGLLYLVFFQFVSLPVQDYFAPARVAAHATAVALVDAGVAIFVLLWCGFLWTAGMRHARSLSTRQALVTVFVPVGLAIGAKTVLLLWKLVSARVYTGVL
;
A
#
# COMPACT_ATOMS: atom_id res chain seq x y z
N ALA A 1 17.01 19.02 11.53
CA ALA A 1 16.78 18.99 13.00
C ALA A 1 16.52 17.55 13.48
N TYR A 2 15.66 16.77 12.82
CA TYR A 2 15.30 15.39 13.23
C TYR A 2 16.47 14.39 13.18
N ALA A 3 17.35 14.51 12.18
CA ALA A 3 18.55 13.67 12.08
C ALA A 3 19.53 13.88 13.23
N ARG A 4 19.68 15.12 13.71
CA ARG A 4 20.57 15.45 14.85
C ARG A 4 20.06 14.94 16.20
N THR A 5 18.74 14.86 16.40
CA THR A 5 18.14 14.28 17.61
C THR A 5 18.29 12.76 17.67
N LEU A 6 18.29 12.08 16.52
CA LEU A 6 18.55 10.64 16.45
C LEU A 6 20.02 10.30 16.68
N GLU A 7 20.97 11.16 16.24
CA GLU A 7 22.40 10.97 16.48
C GLU A 7 22.79 11.06 17.96
N LEU A 8 22.02 11.80 18.77
CA LEU A 8 22.27 11.97 20.20
C LEU A 8 21.59 10.89 21.06
N ALA A 9 20.66 10.12 20.52
CA ALA A 9 19.84 9.21 21.31
C ALA A 9 20.47 7.82 21.51
N ASP A 10 21.07 7.20 20.47
CA ASP A 10 21.73 5.90 20.58
C ASP A 10 22.54 5.58 19.30
N PRO A 11 23.88 5.48 19.37
CA PRO A 11 24.70 5.09 18.23
C PRO A 11 24.39 3.70 17.66
N SER A 12 23.77 2.81 18.45
CA SER A 12 23.39 1.47 18.01
C SER A 12 22.09 1.42 17.18
N ALA A 13 21.30 2.51 17.19
CA ALA A 13 20.03 2.59 16.43
C ALA A 13 20.24 2.82 14.92
N HIS A 14 21.42 3.28 14.51
CA HIS A 14 21.72 3.59 13.10
C HIS A 14 21.47 2.43 12.11
N PRO A 15 21.95 1.19 12.38
CA PRO A 15 21.75 0.10 11.41
C PRO A 15 20.26 -0.24 11.22
N ILE A 16 19.45 -0.19 12.27
CA ILE A 16 18.01 -0.50 12.20
C ILE A 16 17.27 0.53 11.35
N VAL A 17 17.62 1.82 11.50
CA VAL A 17 17.03 2.91 10.71
C VAL A 17 17.39 2.76 9.23
N TYR A 18 18.64 2.45 8.89
CA TYR A 18 19.06 2.25 7.51
C TYR A 18 18.40 1.00 6.88
N VAL A 19 18.29 -0.10 7.62
CA VAL A 19 17.58 -1.29 7.16
C VAL A 19 16.11 -0.98 6.89
N GLY A 20 15.45 -0.22 7.78
CA GLY A 20 14.08 0.23 7.61
C GLY A 20 13.89 1.11 6.37
N LEU A 21 14.76 2.08 6.15
CA LEU A 21 14.74 2.95 4.97
C LEU A 21 14.96 2.16 3.68
N PHE A 22 15.94 1.24 3.68
CA PHE A 22 16.21 0.38 2.54
C PHE A 22 15.04 -0.54 2.22
N ALA A 23 14.45 -1.18 3.23
CA ALA A 23 13.26 -2.02 3.07
C ALA A 23 12.07 -1.23 2.51
N THR A 24 11.85 -0.01 3.00
CA THR A 24 10.80 0.89 2.51
C THR A 24 11.03 1.28 1.05
N ALA A 25 12.27 1.63 0.68
CA ALA A 25 12.63 1.98 -0.69
C ALA A 25 12.49 0.79 -1.65
N LEU A 26 12.76 -0.44 -1.19
CA LEU A 26 12.69 -1.65 -2.00
C LEU A 26 11.26 -2.18 -2.15
N SER A 27 10.38 -1.89 -1.18
CA SER A 27 9.01 -2.44 -1.11
C SER A 27 8.16 -2.20 -2.36
N PRO A 28 8.19 -1.03 -3.06
CA PRO A 28 7.42 -0.83 -4.28
C PRO A 28 7.86 -1.75 -5.43
N PHE A 29 9.17 -2.03 -5.53
CA PHE A 29 9.72 -2.92 -6.55
C PHE A 29 9.30 -4.36 -6.29
N LEU A 30 9.35 -4.81 -5.03
CA LEU A 30 8.88 -6.13 -4.64
C LEU A 30 7.38 -6.28 -4.90
N ALA A 31 6.59 -5.28 -4.56
CA ALA A 31 5.16 -5.27 -4.84
C ALA A 31 4.88 -5.35 -6.35
N TRP A 32 5.57 -4.57 -7.17
CA TRP A 32 5.45 -4.58 -8.63
C TRP A 32 5.73 -5.97 -9.21
N VAL A 33 6.86 -6.58 -8.84
CA VAL A 33 7.22 -7.92 -9.30
C VAL A 33 6.22 -8.96 -8.81
N SER A 34 5.77 -8.88 -7.56
CA SER A 34 4.79 -9.79 -6.97
C SER A 34 3.43 -9.73 -7.67
N TYR A 35 2.88 -8.53 -7.90
CA TYR A 35 1.63 -8.37 -8.66
C TYR A 35 1.79 -8.91 -10.09
N SER A 36 2.92 -8.65 -10.73
CA SER A 36 3.19 -9.15 -12.09
C SER A 36 3.22 -10.67 -12.12
N ALA A 37 3.85 -11.31 -11.14
CA ALA A 37 3.93 -12.76 -11.03
C ALA A 37 2.55 -13.39 -10.77
N VAL A 38 1.76 -12.80 -9.87
CA VAL A 38 0.40 -13.26 -9.57
C VAL A 38 -0.50 -13.13 -10.79
N PHE A 39 -0.53 -11.96 -11.47
CA PHE A 39 -1.34 -11.77 -12.67
C PHE A 39 -0.90 -12.69 -13.80
N TYR A 40 0.39 -12.89 -13.97
CA TYR A 40 0.92 -13.84 -14.94
C TYR A 40 0.45 -15.26 -14.63
N GLY A 41 0.57 -15.71 -13.37
CA GLY A 41 0.12 -17.03 -12.93
C GLY A 41 -1.39 -17.24 -13.11
N VAL A 42 -2.23 -16.28 -12.68
CA VAL A 42 -3.68 -16.37 -12.86
C VAL A 42 -4.06 -16.37 -14.35
N SER A 43 -3.37 -15.56 -15.19
CA SER A 43 -3.62 -15.54 -16.63
C SER A 43 -3.31 -16.86 -17.33
N TYR A 44 -2.48 -17.70 -16.74
CA TYR A 44 -2.17 -19.04 -17.25
C TYR A 44 -3.39 -19.96 -17.21
N LEU A 45 -4.26 -19.80 -16.21
CA LEU A 45 -5.52 -20.55 -16.11
C LEU A 45 -6.45 -20.28 -17.31
N TYR A 46 -6.33 -19.11 -17.93
CA TYR A 46 -7.09 -18.71 -19.12
C TYR A 46 -6.33 -18.93 -20.43
N LYS A 47 -5.22 -19.72 -20.40
CA LYS A 47 -4.35 -19.95 -21.58
C LYS A 47 -3.88 -18.63 -22.22
N GLY A 48 -3.64 -17.59 -21.40
CA GLY A 48 -3.17 -16.29 -21.87
C GLY A 48 -1.84 -16.41 -22.62
N ARG A 49 -1.73 -15.76 -23.76
CA ARG A 49 -0.52 -15.74 -24.62
C ARG A 49 0.34 -14.51 -24.30
N GLY A 50 1.65 -14.65 -24.39
CA GLY A 50 2.61 -13.57 -24.13
C GLY A 50 3.60 -13.91 -23.01
N THR A 51 4.65 -13.10 -22.91
CA THR A 51 5.77 -13.34 -22.00
C THR A 51 5.54 -12.68 -20.64
N PHE A 52 6.23 -13.18 -19.61
CA PHE A 52 6.26 -12.56 -18.29
C PHE A 52 6.76 -11.10 -18.36
N LEU A 53 7.76 -10.82 -19.22
CA LEU A 53 8.32 -9.47 -19.36
C LEU A 53 7.28 -8.44 -19.85
N ARG A 54 6.39 -8.85 -20.79
CA ARG A 54 5.27 -7.99 -21.23
C ARG A 54 4.28 -7.73 -20.10
N THR A 55 4.01 -8.74 -19.28
CA THR A 55 3.16 -8.58 -18.09
C THR A 55 3.82 -7.64 -17.08
N LEU A 56 5.11 -7.81 -16.81
CA LEU A 56 5.89 -6.97 -15.90
C LEU A 56 5.86 -5.50 -16.34
N ALA A 57 6.12 -5.23 -17.63
CA ALA A 57 6.05 -3.87 -18.17
C ALA A 57 4.63 -3.27 -18.04
N SER A 58 3.61 -4.04 -18.40
CA SER A 58 2.22 -3.61 -18.33
C SER A 58 1.77 -3.27 -16.90
N VAL A 59 2.16 -4.10 -15.92
CA VAL A 59 1.88 -3.84 -14.50
C VAL A 59 2.64 -2.61 -14.02
N GLY A 60 3.88 -2.41 -14.47
CA GLY A 60 4.67 -1.23 -14.12
C GLY A 60 4.00 0.08 -14.57
N TYR A 61 3.52 0.15 -15.81
CA TYR A 61 2.74 1.31 -16.27
C TYR A 61 1.47 1.53 -15.44
N GLY A 62 0.80 0.48 -15.04
CA GLY A 62 -0.37 0.56 -14.18
C GLY A 62 -0.07 0.96 -12.72
N CYS A 63 1.19 1.04 -12.30
CA CYS A 63 1.60 1.53 -10.99
C CYS A 63 1.68 3.07 -10.89
N VAL A 64 1.47 3.81 -11.97
CA VAL A 64 1.51 5.30 -11.96
C VAL A 64 0.60 5.89 -10.87
N PRO A 65 -0.64 5.43 -10.65
CA PRO A 65 -1.46 5.94 -9.56
C PRO A 65 -0.85 5.73 -8.17
N LEU A 66 -0.03 4.70 -7.95
CA LEU A 66 0.67 4.49 -6.67
C LEU A 66 1.70 5.60 -6.42
N ILE A 67 2.40 6.06 -7.47
CA ILE A 67 3.35 7.16 -7.39
C ILE A 67 2.61 8.47 -7.06
N ILE A 68 1.52 8.75 -7.78
CA ILE A 68 0.68 9.92 -7.53
C ILE A 68 0.10 9.88 -6.10
N GLY A 69 -0.45 8.74 -5.69
CA GLY A 69 -0.97 8.53 -4.35
C GLY A 69 0.09 8.74 -3.27
N GLY A 70 1.32 8.24 -3.49
CA GLY A 70 2.45 8.45 -2.58
C GLY A 70 2.84 9.91 -2.45
N LEU A 71 2.88 10.66 -3.55
CA LEU A 71 3.15 12.11 -3.53
C LEU A 71 2.05 12.88 -2.79
N LEU A 72 0.79 12.58 -3.06
CA LEU A 72 -0.35 13.18 -2.34
C LEU A 72 -0.30 12.85 -0.86
N TYR A 73 0.09 11.63 -0.49
CA TYR A 73 0.25 11.21 0.90
C TYR A 73 1.35 12.00 1.62
N LEU A 74 2.49 12.25 0.97
CA LEU A 74 3.56 13.10 1.52
C LEU A 74 3.07 14.51 1.80
N VAL A 75 2.31 15.11 0.88
CA VAL A 75 1.70 16.43 1.07
C VAL A 75 0.69 16.39 2.22
N PHE A 76 -0.22 15.42 2.21
CA PHE A 76 -1.25 15.27 3.25
C PHE A 76 -0.64 15.12 4.66
N PHE A 77 0.46 14.37 4.79
CA PHE A 77 1.11 14.14 6.07
C PHE A 77 1.66 15.43 6.71
N GLN A 78 2.00 16.44 5.90
CA GLN A 78 2.43 17.75 6.41
C GLN A 78 1.30 18.52 7.12
N PHE A 79 0.04 18.27 6.72
CA PHE A 79 -1.12 18.99 7.25
C PHE A 79 -1.83 18.24 8.39
N VAL A 80 -1.54 16.95 8.56
CA VAL A 80 -2.25 16.05 9.52
C VAL A 80 -1.41 15.76 10.76
N SER A 81 -0.25 16.42 10.94
CA SER A 81 0.53 16.30 12.17
C SER A 81 -0.24 16.89 13.36
N LEU A 82 -0.30 16.14 14.46
CA LEU A 82 -0.88 16.62 15.72
C LEU A 82 -0.12 17.84 16.23
N PRO A 83 -0.82 18.89 16.69
CA PRO A 83 -0.20 19.96 17.47
C PRO A 83 0.52 19.39 18.69
N VAL A 84 1.71 19.92 19.01
CA VAL A 84 2.57 19.40 20.11
C VAL A 84 1.83 19.29 21.44
N GLN A 85 0.92 20.21 21.74
CA GLN A 85 0.08 20.23 22.94
C GLN A 85 -0.86 19.01 23.05
N ASP A 86 -1.26 18.43 21.94
CA ASP A 86 -2.20 17.31 21.92
C ASP A 86 -1.53 15.95 22.13
N TYR A 87 -0.18 15.87 22.04
CA TYR A 87 0.56 14.64 22.33
C TYR A 87 0.43 14.18 23.79
N PHE A 88 0.10 15.08 24.71
CA PHE A 88 -0.09 14.76 26.13
C PHE A 88 -1.53 14.36 26.47
N ALA A 89 -2.45 14.31 25.51
CA ALA A 89 -3.84 13.91 25.69
C ALA A 89 -4.09 12.53 25.03
N PRO A 90 -4.03 11.41 25.77
CA PRO A 90 -4.11 10.05 25.20
C PRO A 90 -5.35 9.83 24.34
N ALA A 91 -6.51 10.35 24.75
CA ALA A 91 -7.75 10.23 23.98
C ALA A 91 -7.69 10.95 22.62
N ARG A 92 -7.03 12.12 22.55
CA ARG A 92 -6.86 12.87 21.30
C ARG A 92 -5.86 12.17 20.37
N VAL A 93 -4.77 11.64 20.93
CA VAL A 93 -3.81 10.83 20.18
C VAL A 93 -4.48 9.61 19.56
N ALA A 94 -5.29 8.88 20.34
CA ALA A 94 -6.01 7.71 19.84
C ALA A 94 -7.04 8.06 18.76
N ALA A 95 -7.83 9.12 18.95
CA ALA A 95 -8.80 9.58 17.96
C ALA A 95 -8.13 10.01 16.65
N HIS A 96 -7.02 10.75 16.75
CA HIS A 96 -6.23 11.17 15.59
C HIS A 96 -5.64 9.98 14.84
N ALA A 97 -5.02 9.03 15.56
CA ALA A 97 -4.46 7.82 14.95
C ALA A 97 -5.53 7.00 14.21
N THR A 98 -6.74 6.93 14.77
CA THR A 98 -7.87 6.26 14.12
C THR A 98 -8.30 6.98 12.85
N ALA A 99 -8.43 8.32 12.89
CA ALA A 99 -8.81 9.10 11.72
C ALA A 99 -7.76 8.98 10.60
N VAL A 100 -6.47 9.09 10.93
CA VAL A 100 -5.38 8.91 9.98
C VAL A 100 -5.39 7.50 9.36
N ALA A 101 -5.60 6.46 10.17
CA ALA A 101 -5.68 5.08 9.68
C ALA A 101 -6.85 4.86 8.72
N LEU A 102 -8.01 5.46 8.97
CA LEU A 102 -9.17 5.38 8.09
C LEU A 102 -8.93 6.09 6.76
N VAL A 103 -8.33 7.28 6.79
CA VAL A 103 -7.98 8.03 5.58
C VAL A 103 -6.93 7.27 4.76
N ASP A 104 -5.87 6.76 5.41
CA ASP A 104 -4.84 5.94 4.75
C ASP A 104 -5.46 4.72 4.05
N ALA A 105 -6.33 3.99 4.76
CA ALA A 105 -7.02 2.84 4.19
C ALA A 105 -7.90 3.23 3.00
N GLY A 106 -8.66 4.32 3.10
CA GLY A 106 -9.51 4.83 2.03
C GLY A 106 -8.71 5.21 0.78
N VAL A 107 -7.65 5.98 0.95
CA VAL A 107 -6.74 6.38 -0.14
C VAL A 107 -6.08 5.15 -0.78
N ALA A 108 -5.59 4.21 0.02
CA ALA A 108 -4.96 3.00 -0.49
C ALA A 108 -5.93 2.11 -1.29
N ILE A 109 -7.19 1.97 -0.84
CA ILE A 109 -8.23 1.23 -1.58
C ILE A 109 -8.52 1.94 -2.90
N PHE A 110 -8.72 3.25 -2.88
CA PHE A 110 -8.98 4.04 -4.09
C PHE A 110 -7.85 3.89 -5.11
N VAL A 111 -6.60 4.04 -4.67
CA VAL A 111 -5.43 3.92 -5.54
C VAL A 111 -5.29 2.51 -6.11
N LEU A 112 -5.54 1.45 -5.30
CA LEU A 112 -5.51 0.07 -5.77
C LEU A 112 -6.60 -0.22 -6.80
N LEU A 113 -7.80 0.33 -6.63
CA LEU A 113 -8.87 0.20 -7.62
C LEU A 113 -8.49 0.91 -8.93
N TRP A 114 -7.93 2.10 -8.85
CA TRP A 114 -7.45 2.83 -10.02
C TRP A 114 -6.36 2.04 -10.77
N CYS A 115 -5.34 1.53 -10.05
CA CYS A 115 -4.36 0.62 -10.62
C CYS A 115 -5.02 -0.61 -11.26
N GLY A 116 -6.01 -1.21 -10.61
CA GLY A 116 -6.75 -2.37 -11.11
C GLY A 116 -7.38 -2.14 -12.48
N PHE A 117 -7.96 -0.97 -12.71
CA PHE A 117 -8.49 -0.60 -14.03
C PHE A 117 -7.38 -0.51 -15.08
N LEU A 118 -6.26 0.14 -14.77
CA LEU A 118 -5.12 0.26 -15.68
C LEU A 118 -4.48 -1.10 -15.96
N TRP A 119 -4.29 -1.92 -14.93
CA TRP A 119 -3.78 -3.28 -15.08
C TRP A 119 -4.70 -4.16 -15.92
N THR A 120 -6.02 -4.01 -15.78
CA THR A 120 -6.99 -4.75 -16.60
C THR A 120 -6.81 -4.44 -18.09
N ALA A 121 -6.71 -3.15 -18.43
CA ALA A 121 -6.44 -2.73 -19.80
C ALA A 121 -5.10 -3.29 -20.31
N GLY A 122 -4.06 -3.19 -19.48
CA GLY A 122 -2.74 -3.71 -19.78
C GLY A 122 -2.70 -5.22 -19.97
N MET A 123 -3.36 -5.99 -19.11
CA MET A 123 -3.41 -7.46 -19.18
C MET A 123 -4.16 -7.97 -20.41
N ARG A 124 -5.19 -7.26 -20.87
CA ARG A 124 -5.85 -7.58 -22.16
C ARG A 124 -4.86 -7.62 -23.31
N HIS A 125 -3.99 -6.61 -23.40
CA HIS A 125 -3.00 -6.50 -24.48
C HIS A 125 -1.77 -7.39 -24.24
N ALA A 126 -1.23 -7.38 -23.02
CA ALA A 126 -0.02 -8.13 -22.68
C ALA A 126 -0.19 -9.65 -22.78
N ARG A 127 -1.39 -10.16 -22.47
CA ARG A 127 -1.70 -11.59 -22.40
C ARG A 127 -2.77 -12.05 -23.41
N SER A 128 -3.25 -11.15 -24.27
CA SER A 128 -4.29 -11.44 -25.26
C SER A 128 -5.56 -12.03 -24.61
N LEU A 129 -5.95 -11.50 -23.44
CA LEU A 129 -7.13 -11.94 -22.69
C LEU A 129 -8.38 -11.20 -23.15
N SER A 130 -9.54 -11.86 -23.04
CA SER A 130 -10.83 -11.17 -23.13
C SER A 130 -10.99 -10.20 -21.95
N THR A 131 -11.85 -9.19 -22.07
CA THR A 131 -12.09 -8.21 -21.00
C THR A 131 -12.49 -8.88 -19.69
N ARG A 132 -13.39 -9.90 -19.77
CA ARG A 132 -13.84 -10.64 -18.59
C ARG A 132 -12.70 -11.41 -17.91
N GLN A 133 -11.85 -12.08 -18.69
CA GLN A 133 -10.70 -12.82 -18.17
C GLN A 133 -9.66 -11.86 -17.53
N ALA A 134 -9.39 -10.71 -18.16
CA ALA A 134 -8.49 -9.72 -17.62
C ALA A 134 -9.02 -9.12 -16.32
N LEU A 135 -10.33 -8.81 -16.23
CA LEU A 135 -10.96 -8.35 -15.00
C LEU A 135 -10.77 -9.37 -13.85
N VAL A 136 -11.08 -10.64 -14.09
CA VAL A 136 -10.90 -11.67 -13.06
C VAL A 136 -9.44 -11.83 -12.68
N THR A 137 -8.52 -11.84 -13.66
CA THR A 137 -7.07 -11.96 -13.43
C THR A 137 -6.54 -10.86 -12.52
N VAL A 138 -7.07 -9.64 -12.63
CA VAL A 138 -6.60 -8.48 -11.86
C VAL A 138 -7.40 -8.31 -10.58
N PHE A 139 -8.72 -8.29 -10.65
CA PHE A 139 -9.55 -7.92 -9.50
C PHE A 139 -9.68 -9.01 -8.43
N VAL A 140 -9.45 -10.28 -8.75
CA VAL A 140 -9.39 -11.31 -7.72
C VAL A 140 -8.19 -11.09 -6.79
N PRO A 141 -6.94 -10.98 -7.26
CA PRO A 141 -5.81 -10.68 -6.37
C PRO A 141 -5.91 -9.30 -5.71
N VAL A 142 -6.38 -8.27 -6.41
CA VAL A 142 -6.58 -6.93 -5.84
C VAL A 142 -7.65 -6.97 -4.75
N GLY A 143 -8.75 -7.66 -4.96
CA GLY A 143 -9.80 -7.84 -3.95
C GLY A 143 -9.31 -8.57 -2.72
N LEU A 144 -8.48 -9.60 -2.88
CA LEU A 144 -7.81 -10.28 -1.76
C LEU A 144 -6.87 -9.34 -0.99
N ALA A 145 -6.11 -8.49 -1.70
CA ALA A 145 -5.22 -7.51 -1.07
C ALA A 145 -6.02 -6.44 -0.29
N ILE A 146 -7.13 -5.95 -0.85
CA ILE A 146 -8.03 -5.01 -0.17
C ILE A 146 -8.66 -5.68 1.05
N GLY A 147 -9.16 -6.90 0.92
CA GLY A 147 -9.73 -7.67 2.03
C GLY A 147 -8.75 -7.88 3.16
N ALA A 148 -7.51 -8.27 2.87
CA ALA A 148 -6.46 -8.42 3.85
C ALA A 148 -6.15 -7.08 4.57
N LYS A 149 -6.07 -5.97 3.82
CA LYS A 149 -5.85 -4.64 4.40
C LYS A 149 -7.01 -4.21 5.31
N THR A 150 -8.24 -4.51 4.92
CA THR A 150 -9.44 -4.23 5.72
C THR A 150 -9.43 -5.03 7.02
N VAL A 151 -9.12 -6.31 6.98
CA VAL A 151 -9.00 -7.17 8.19
C VAL A 151 -7.93 -6.63 9.13
N LEU A 152 -6.75 -6.25 8.59
CA LEU A 152 -5.68 -5.67 9.40
C LEU A 152 -6.08 -4.33 10.03
N LEU A 153 -6.84 -3.50 9.31
CA LEU A 153 -7.37 -2.25 9.86
C LEU A 153 -8.35 -2.53 11.01
N LEU A 154 -9.32 -3.42 10.80
CA LEU A 154 -10.27 -3.80 11.84
C LEU A 154 -9.56 -4.37 13.08
N TRP A 155 -8.56 -5.22 12.87
CA TRP A 155 -7.72 -5.74 13.96
C TRP A 155 -7.06 -4.62 14.76
N LYS A 156 -6.43 -3.64 14.07
CA LYS A 156 -5.80 -2.48 14.73
C LYS A 156 -6.81 -1.65 15.53
N LEU A 157 -8.01 -1.43 14.98
CA LEU A 157 -9.07 -0.67 15.66
C LEU A 157 -9.59 -1.39 16.91
N VAL A 158 -9.80 -2.70 16.83
CA VAL A 158 -10.22 -3.52 17.97
C VAL A 158 -9.13 -3.55 19.05
N SER A 159 -7.89 -3.81 18.65
CA SER A 159 -6.76 -3.84 19.58
C SER A 159 -6.59 -2.49 20.29
N ALA A 160 -6.70 -1.38 19.58
CA ALA A 160 -6.60 -0.04 20.18
C ALA A 160 -7.67 0.19 21.26
N ARG A 161 -8.91 -0.28 21.05
CA ARG A 161 -10.00 -0.18 22.05
C ARG A 161 -9.74 -1.02 23.31
N VAL A 162 -9.21 -2.22 23.12
CA VAL A 162 -8.85 -3.11 24.25
C VAL A 162 -7.77 -2.46 25.13
N TYR A 163 -6.74 -1.88 24.51
CA TYR A 163 -5.66 -1.21 25.24
C TYR A 163 -6.09 0.09 25.95
N THR A 164 -7.13 0.76 25.46
CA THR A 164 -7.64 2.00 26.08
C THR A 164 -8.69 1.75 27.17
N GLY A 165 -9.06 0.50 27.45
CA GLY A 165 -10.04 0.14 28.49
C GLY A 165 -11.47 0.65 28.23
N VAL A 166 -11.84 0.88 26.96
CA VAL A 166 -13.16 1.39 26.53
C VAL A 166 -14.11 0.22 26.17
N LEU A 167 -13.81 -0.99 26.64
CA LEU A 167 -14.75 -2.13 26.59
C LEU A 167 -15.18 -2.48 28.00
#